data_75d013d8c950c7ccbda19ef858fd50fa
#
_entry.id   75d013d8c950c7ccbda19ef858fd50fa
#
_cell.length_a   1.000
_cell.length_b   1.000
_cell.length_c   1.000
_cell.angle_alpha   90.00
_cell.angle_beta   90.00
_cell.angle_gamma   90.00
#
_symmetry.space_group_name_H-M   'P 1'
#
loop_
_entity.id
_entity.type
_entity.pdbx_description
1 polymer ?
#
loop_
_entity_poly.entity_id
_entity_poly.type
_entity_poly.pdbx_seq_one_letter_code
_entity_poly.pdbx_strand_id
1 'polypeptide(L)'
;NIKIHNKKKVLCGKFRKGHFEGVIDVIDRFLNLINPNYMFLGEKDFQQILIIKDLILKYKLKIKIITIPTVRDSSGLAYSSRNNLLNNKQKKIASFLFKTIKEISFEAKKNLNKLNNLKLIGKKKLINYGFSKIDYLEIYNENNLSKKNIKKNNLRVFVAACIGKTRLIDNYKN
;
A
#
# COMPACT_ATOMS: atom_id res chain seq x y z
N ASN A 1 18.32 16.46 6.16
CA ASN A 1 17.65 15.29 6.74
C ASN A 1 16.42 14.92 5.92
N ILE A 2 16.58 14.03 4.96
CA ILE A 2 15.48 13.61 4.10
C ILE A 2 14.52 12.71 4.91
N LYS A 3 13.21 12.99 4.80
CA LYS A 3 12.11 12.36 5.55
C LYS A 3 11.87 10.85 5.27
N ILE A 4 12.81 10.13 4.65
CA ILE A 4 12.73 8.67 4.39
C ILE A 4 12.42 7.92 5.68
N HIS A 5 13.01 8.34 6.79
CA HIS A 5 12.88 7.69 8.09
C HIS A 5 11.42 7.56 8.57
N ASN A 6 10.60 8.59 8.40
CA ASN A 6 9.21 8.56 8.86
C ASN A 6 8.32 7.65 8.02
N LYS A 7 8.51 7.63 6.69
CA LYS A 7 7.75 6.75 5.79
C LYS A 7 8.04 5.27 6.02
N LYS A 8 9.24 4.91 6.49
CA LYS A 8 9.60 3.52 6.85
C LYS A 8 9.00 3.03 8.16
N LYS A 9 8.51 3.93 9.04
CA LYS A 9 7.99 3.57 10.37
C LYS A 9 6.48 3.31 10.41
N VAL A 10 5.78 3.51 9.32
CA VAL A 10 4.31 3.33 9.23
C VAL A 10 3.96 2.15 8.33
N LEU A 11 2.70 1.73 8.32
CA LEU A 11 2.17 0.68 7.43
C LEU A 11 3.06 -0.58 7.41
N CYS A 12 3.48 -1.03 6.22
CA CYS A 12 4.36 -2.20 6.08
C CYS A 12 5.64 -2.10 6.90
N GLY A 13 6.24 -0.93 7.03
CA GLY A 13 7.46 -0.74 7.80
C GLY A 13 7.29 -0.97 9.29
N LYS A 14 6.12 -0.70 9.85
CA LYS A 14 5.79 -1.03 11.25
C LYS A 14 5.72 -2.53 11.50
N PHE A 15 5.23 -3.30 10.53
CA PHE A 15 4.93 -4.73 10.67
C PHE A 15 6.02 -5.64 10.09
N ARG A 16 6.97 -5.08 9.35
CA ARG A 16 8.06 -5.80 8.68
C ARG A 16 9.38 -5.08 8.95
N LYS A 17 9.97 -5.30 10.13
CA LYS A 17 11.27 -4.70 10.50
C LYS A 17 12.33 -5.04 9.45
N GLY A 18 13.17 -4.07 9.07
CA GLY A 18 14.23 -4.25 8.09
C GLY A 18 13.81 -4.32 6.62
N HIS A 19 12.49 -4.41 6.34
CA HIS A 19 12.00 -4.58 4.96
C HIS A 19 12.40 -3.45 4.03
N PHE A 20 12.21 -2.20 4.44
CA PHE A 20 12.52 -1.07 3.57
C PHE A 20 14.01 -0.74 3.53
N GLU A 21 14.77 -1.17 4.53
CA GLU A 21 16.22 -1.16 4.49
C GLU A 21 16.72 -2.09 3.37
N GLY A 22 16.21 -3.33 3.32
CA GLY A 22 16.51 -4.26 2.24
C GLY A 22 16.05 -3.79 0.86
N VAL A 23 14.86 -3.19 0.76
CA VAL A 23 14.38 -2.59 -0.49
C VAL A 23 15.32 -1.48 -0.97
N ILE A 24 15.74 -0.59 -0.08
CA ILE A 24 16.66 0.51 -0.42
C ILE A 24 18.01 -0.05 -0.90
N ASP A 25 18.58 -1.03 -0.18
CA ASP A 25 19.86 -1.65 -0.56
C ASP A 25 19.80 -2.27 -1.95
N VAL A 26 18.77 -3.07 -2.23
CA VAL A 26 18.59 -3.69 -3.55
C VAL A 26 18.39 -2.65 -4.65
N ILE A 27 17.54 -1.65 -4.42
CA ILE A 27 17.30 -0.59 -5.42
C ILE A 27 18.55 0.24 -5.65
N ASP A 28 19.28 0.61 -4.60
CA ASP A 28 20.53 1.36 -4.73
C ASP A 28 21.56 0.61 -5.62
N ARG A 29 21.73 -0.71 -5.40
CA ARG A 29 22.58 -1.55 -6.24
C ARG A 29 22.12 -1.58 -7.70
N PHE A 30 20.80 -1.75 -7.95
CA PHE A 30 20.28 -1.71 -9.32
C PHE A 30 20.49 -0.36 -10.00
N LEU A 31 20.31 0.73 -9.29
CA LEU A 31 20.51 2.08 -9.84
C LEU A 31 21.98 2.31 -10.22
N ASN A 32 22.92 1.82 -9.40
CA ASN A 32 24.35 1.93 -9.68
C ASN A 32 24.80 1.03 -10.84
N LEU A 33 24.21 -0.16 -10.99
CA LEU A 33 24.56 -1.10 -12.05
C LEU A 33 23.97 -0.74 -13.42
N ILE A 34 22.71 -0.30 -13.43
CA ILE A 34 21.92 -0.12 -14.67
C ILE A 34 21.94 1.34 -15.12
N ASN A 35 22.02 2.30 -14.18
CA ASN A 35 21.93 3.73 -14.41
C ASN A 35 20.75 4.12 -15.32
N PRO A 36 19.50 3.76 -14.98
CA PRO A 36 18.35 3.91 -15.86
C PRO A 36 17.84 5.35 -15.93
N ASN A 37 17.28 5.75 -17.06
CA ASN A 37 16.56 7.02 -17.20
C ASN A 37 15.13 6.95 -16.62
N TYR A 38 14.52 5.77 -16.65
CA TYR A 38 13.15 5.53 -16.22
C TYR A 38 13.06 4.31 -15.29
N MET A 39 12.19 4.42 -14.28
CA MET A 39 11.85 3.31 -13.39
C MET A 39 10.32 3.14 -13.34
N PHE A 40 9.84 1.97 -13.70
CA PHE A 40 8.41 1.63 -13.67
C PHE A 40 8.08 0.91 -12.36
N LEU A 41 7.11 1.42 -11.59
CA LEU A 41 6.71 0.87 -10.30
C LEU A 41 5.19 0.71 -10.23
N GLY A 42 4.72 -0.47 -9.81
CA GLY A 42 3.30 -0.74 -9.62
C GLY A 42 2.72 -0.04 -8.38
N GLU A 43 1.58 0.65 -8.53
CA GLU A 43 0.91 1.40 -7.44
C GLU A 43 0.51 0.53 -6.26
N LYS A 44 0.37 -0.78 -6.44
CA LYS A 44 0.08 -1.71 -5.34
C LYS A 44 1.06 -1.56 -4.18
N ASP A 45 2.33 -1.34 -4.46
CA ASP A 45 3.39 -1.13 -3.48
C ASP A 45 3.67 0.36 -3.23
N PHE A 46 2.59 1.16 -3.05
CA PHE A 46 2.62 2.63 -3.00
C PHE A 46 3.60 3.20 -1.96
N GLN A 47 3.68 2.60 -0.76
CA GLN A 47 4.65 3.03 0.24
C GLN A 47 6.09 2.87 -0.25
N GLN A 48 6.39 1.80 -0.99
CA GLN A 48 7.69 1.58 -1.61
C GLN A 48 8.01 2.66 -2.64
N ILE A 49 7.03 3.02 -3.49
CA ILE A 49 7.19 4.11 -4.47
C ILE A 49 7.63 5.41 -3.79
N LEU A 50 6.99 5.78 -2.69
CA LEU A 50 7.34 7.01 -1.98
C LEU A 50 8.74 6.97 -1.35
N ILE A 51 9.15 5.81 -0.85
CA ILE A 51 10.50 5.62 -0.30
C ILE A 51 11.57 5.70 -1.39
N ILE A 52 11.31 5.10 -2.57
CA ILE A 52 12.21 5.17 -3.72
C ILE A 52 12.28 6.60 -4.28
N LYS A 53 11.16 7.33 -4.34
CA LYS A 53 11.16 8.75 -4.70
C LYS A 53 12.06 9.57 -3.78
N ASP A 54 11.97 9.35 -2.47
CA ASP A 54 12.82 10.03 -1.49
C ASP A 54 14.32 9.66 -1.67
N LEU A 55 14.62 8.40 -2.04
CA LEU A 55 15.97 7.93 -2.33
C LEU A 55 16.56 8.66 -3.55
N ILE A 56 15.82 8.69 -4.66
CA ILE A 56 16.21 9.38 -5.90
C ILE A 56 16.47 10.87 -5.64
N LEU A 57 15.59 11.52 -4.89
CA LEU A 57 15.76 12.93 -4.51
C LEU A 57 16.99 13.14 -3.62
N LYS A 58 17.23 12.22 -2.68
CA LYS A 58 18.39 12.29 -1.76
C LYS A 58 19.71 12.26 -2.52
N TYR A 59 19.84 11.34 -3.47
CA TYR A 59 21.06 11.18 -4.25
C TYR A 59 21.10 12.04 -5.51
N LYS A 60 20.08 12.92 -5.72
CA LYS A 60 19.96 13.82 -6.88
C LYS A 60 20.07 13.05 -8.21
N LEU A 61 19.52 11.85 -8.26
CA LEU A 61 19.56 11.00 -9.45
C LEU A 61 18.61 11.52 -10.52
N LYS A 62 19.03 11.51 -11.77
CA LYS A 62 18.24 11.95 -12.94
C LYS A 62 17.32 10.81 -13.45
N ILE A 63 16.54 10.20 -12.56
CA ILE A 63 15.66 9.06 -12.87
C ILE A 63 14.22 9.49 -12.75
N LYS A 64 13.41 9.23 -13.78
CA LYS A 64 11.97 9.48 -13.78
C LYS A 64 11.22 8.23 -13.36
N ILE A 65 10.48 8.31 -12.24
CA ILE A 65 9.57 7.24 -11.81
C ILE A 65 8.25 7.37 -12.57
N ILE A 66 7.85 6.28 -13.21
CA ILE A 66 6.53 6.09 -13.83
C ILE A 66 5.76 5.08 -12.99
N THR A 67 4.61 5.50 -12.45
CA THR A 67 3.75 4.62 -11.67
C THR A 67 2.74 3.94 -12.59
N ILE A 68 2.61 2.62 -12.44
CA ILE A 68 1.67 1.80 -13.19
C ILE A 68 0.48 1.45 -12.29
N PRO A 69 -0.77 1.70 -12.72
CA PRO A 69 -1.94 1.32 -11.96
C PRO A 69 -1.96 -0.16 -11.56
N THR A 70 -2.54 -0.45 -10.40
CA THR A 70 -2.64 -1.83 -9.92
C THR A 70 -3.51 -2.67 -10.86
N VAL A 71 -2.93 -3.67 -11.49
CA VAL A 71 -3.65 -4.65 -12.31
C VAL A 71 -4.39 -5.62 -11.40
N ARG A 72 -5.66 -5.93 -11.74
CA ARG A 72 -6.55 -6.77 -10.96
C ARG A 72 -7.20 -7.83 -11.83
N ASP A 73 -7.59 -8.95 -11.23
CA ASP A 73 -8.44 -9.93 -11.89
C ASP A 73 -9.91 -9.46 -11.92
N SER A 74 -10.78 -10.26 -12.54
CA SER A 74 -12.22 -9.97 -12.65
C SER A 74 -12.95 -9.84 -11.31
N SER A 75 -12.40 -10.41 -10.23
CA SER A 75 -12.94 -10.29 -8.87
C SER A 75 -12.49 -9.00 -8.15
N GLY A 76 -11.55 -8.25 -8.73
CA GLY A 76 -10.93 -7.07 -8.15
C GLY A 76 -9.68 -7.37 -7.33
N LEU A 77 -9.27 -8.63 -7.19
CA LEU A 77 -8.05 -9.00 -6.47
C LEU A 77 -6.81 -8.53 -7.24
N ALA A 78 -5.96 -7.75 -6.59
CA ALA A 78 -4.70 -7.30 -7.17
C ALA A 78 -3.76 -8.47 -7.45
N TYR A 79 -3.17 -8.52 -8.66
CA TYR A 79 -2.21 -9.57 -9.00
C TYR A 79 -0.99 -9.54 -8.07
N SER A 80 -0.61 -10.74 -7.63
CA SER A 80 0.56 -10.97 -6.77
C SER A 80 0.99 -12.43 -6.87
N SER A 81 2.29 -12.69 -6.78
CA SER A 81 2.81 -14.06 -6.64
C SER A 81 2.27 -14.77 -5.39
N ARG A 82 1.88 -14.02 -4.34
CA ARG A 82 1.25 -14.57 -3.14
C ARG A 82 -0.14 -15.14 -3.39
N ASN A 83 -0.82 -14.77 -4.47
CA ASN A 83 -2.13 -15.33 -4.81
C ASN A 83 -2.04 -16.84 -5.16
N ASN A 84 -0.86 -17.31 -5.57
CA ASN A 84 -0.60 -18.74 -5.83
C ASN A 84 -0.59 -19.58 -4.55
N LEU A 85 -0.43 -18.94 -3.38
CA LEU A 85 -0.50 -19.60 -2.06
C LEU A 85 -1.94 -19.74 -1.54
N LEU A 86 -2.92 -19.20 -2.27
CA LEU A 86 -4.33 -19.22 -1.90
C LEU A 86 -5.08 -20.29 -2.69
N ASN A 87 -5.89 -21.10 -1.99
CA ASN A 87 -6.85 -21.97 -2.63
C ASN A 87 -8.07 -21.17 -3.16
N ASN A 88 -8.97 -21.81 -3.90
CA ASN A 88 -10.10 -21.15 -4.56
C ASN A 88 -11.05 -20.45 -3.55
N LYS A 89 -11.31 -21.03 -2.37
CA LYS A 89 -12.10 -20.42 -1.31
C LYS A 89 -11.43 -19.17 -0.77
N GLN A 90 -10.12 -19.24 -0.54
CA GLN A 90 -9.31 -18.12 -0.06
C GLN A 90 -9.19 -16.99 -1.08
N LYS A 91 -9.11 -17.30 -2.40
CA LYS A 91 -9.14 -16.27 -3.45
C LYS A 91 -10.45 -15.50 -3.48
N LYS A 92 -11.58 -16.18 -3.28
CA LYS A 92 -12.90 -15.51 -3.12
C LYS A 92 -12.92 -14.57 -1.91
N ILE A 93 -12.36 -15.00 -0.77
CA ILE A 93 -12.23 -14.12 0.41
C ILE A 93 -11.30 -12.94 0.09
N ALA A 94 -10.17 -13.17 -0.57
CA ALA A 94 -9.17 -12.15 -0.88
C ALA A 94 -9.72 -11.00 -1.75
N SER A 95 -10.70 -11.28 -2.63
CA SER A 95 -11.34 -10.24 -3.45
C SER A 95 -12.06 -9.16 -2.63
N PHE A 96 -12.54 -9.51 -1.43
CA PHE A 96 -13.17 -8.54 -0.53
C PHE A 96 -12.19 -7.48 0.02
N LEU A 97 -10.87 -7.70 -0.10
CA LEU A 97 -9.88 -6.72 0.32
C LEU A 97 -10.05 -5.41 -0.46
N PHE A 98 -10.05 -5.49 -1.80
CA PHE A 98 -10.23 -4.33 -2.67
C PHE A 98 -11.63 -3.71 -2.52
N LYS A 99 -12.68 -4.53 -2.50
CA LYS A 99 -14.06 -4.06 -2.31
C LYS A 99 -14.18 -3.20 -1.06
N THR A 100 -13.62 -3.68 0.06
CA THR A 100 -13.67 -2.97 1.34
C THR A 100 -12.95 -1.63 1.29
N ILE A 101 -11.70 -1.58 0.78
CA ILE A 101 -10.96 -0.31 0.74
C ILE A 101 -11.56 0.70 -0.25
N LYS A 102 -12.18 0.22 -1.34
CA LYS A 102 -12.90 1.06 -2.29
C LYS A 102 -14.11 1.73 -1.62
N GLU A 103 -14.94 0.96 -0.91
CA GLU A 103 -16.07 1.47 -0.13
C GLU A 103 -15.60 2.49 0.92
N ILE A 104 -14.57 2.15 1.71
CA ILE A 104 -14.02 3.05 2.72
C ILE A 104 -13.50 4.35 2.11
N SER A 105 -12.82 4.28 0.95
CA SER A 105 -12.32 5.47 0.26
C SER A 105 -13.46 6.40 -0.18
N PHE A 106 -14.55 5.82 -0.68
CA PHE A 106 -15.72 6.57 -1.13
C PHE A 106 -16.38 7.30 0.04
N GLU A 107 -16.65 6.59 1.15
CA GLU A 107 -17.27 7.17 2.34
C GLU A 107 -16.34 8.18 3.04
N ALA A 108 -15.04 7.94 3.05
CA ALA A 108 -14.07 8.87 3.62
C ALA A 108 -14.03 10.22 2.88
N LYS A 109 -14.19 10.22 1.55
CA LYS A 109 -14.31 11.46 0.77
C LYS A 109 -15.58 12.24 1.05
N LYS A 110 -16.69 11.57 1.37
CA LYS A 110 -17.95 12.24 1.74
C LYS A 110 -17.79 12.94 3.09
N ASN A 111 -17.13 12.31 4.06
CA ASN A 111 -17.02 12.86 5.41
C ASN A 111 -15.67 12.56 6.06
N LEU A 112 -14.76 13.53 6.02
CA LEU A 112 -13.42 13.42 6.61
C LEU A 112 -13.42 13.33 8.16
N ASN A 113 -14.50 13.68 8.83
CA ASN A 113 -14.59 13.58 10.29
C ASN A 113 -14.82 12.13 10.76
N LYS A 114 -15.25 11.23 9.87
CA LYS A 114 -15.57 9.82 10.20
C LYS A 114 -14.42 8.85 9.94
N LEU A 115 -13.21 9.31 9.60
CA LEU A 115 -12.09 8.44 9.19
C LEU A 115 -11.78 7.33 10.20
N ASN A 116 -11.80 7.61 11.51
CA ASN A 116 -11.53 6.60 12.54
C ASN A 116 -12.62 5.54 12.59
N ASN A 117 -13.89 5.94 12.52
CA ASN A 117 -15.01 5.01 12.50
C ASN A 117 -14.99 4.13 11.24
N LEU A 118 -14.75 4.71 10.08
CA LEU A 118 -14.64 3.97 8.81
C LEU A 118 -13.56 2.90 8.85
N LYS A 119 -12.40 3.18 9.45
CA LYS A 119 -11.34 2.17 9.65
C LYS A 119 -11.81 1.00 10.52
N LEU A 120 -12.54 1.27 11.59
CA LEU A 120 -13.08 0.22 12.47
C LEU A 120 -14.12 -0.64 11.73
N ILE A 121 -15.03 -0.01 11.00
CA ILE A 121 -16.03 -0.69 10.17
C ILE A 121 -15.33 -1.58 9.13
N GLY A 122 -14.34 -1.06 8.41
CA GLY A 122 -13.60 -1.82 7.42
C GLY A 122 -12.88 -3.03 7.99
N LYS A 123 -12.24 -2.88 9.17
CA LYS A 123 -11.58 -4.00 9.86
C LYS A 123 -12.59 -5.08 10.26
N LYS A 124 -13.73 -4.70 10.84
CA LYS A 124 -14.80 -5.64 11.18
C LYS A 124 -15.34 -6.38 9.94
N LYS A 125 -15.59 -5.66 8.83
CA LYS A 125 -16.00 -6.28 7.57
C LYS A 125 -15.00 -7.33 7.09
N LEU A 126 -13.69 -7.02 7.07
CA LEU A 126 -12.68 -7.97 6.63
C LEU A 126 -12.64 -9.23 7.51
N ILE A 127 -12.74 -9.11 8.83
CA ILE A 127 -12.83 -10.26 9.72
C ILE A 127 -14.07 -11.10 9.38
N ASN A 128 -15.23 -10.47 9.21
CA ASN A 128 -16.48 -11.17 8.85
C ASN A 128 -16.40 -11.89 7.50
N TYR A 129 -15.61 -11.37 6.54
CA TYR A 129 -15.36 -12.06 5.27
C TYR A 129 -14.39 -13.25 5.39
N GLY A 130 -13.74 -13.43 6.55
CA GLY A 130 -12.87 -14.58 6.80
C GLY A 130 -11.36 -14.27 6.75
N PHE A 131 -10.96 -13.01 6.80
CA PHE A 131 -9.55 -12.67 7.03
C PHE A 131 -9.17 -13.03 8.47
N SER A 132 -8.08 -13.79 8.65
CA SER A 132 -7.63 -14.29 9.95
C SER A 132 -6.96 -13.21 10.81
N LYS A 133 -6.40 -12.18 10.18
CA LYS A 133 -5.71 -11.08 10.87
C LYS A 133 -5.70 -9.83 10.01
N ILE A 134 -5.89 -8.67 10.62
CA ILE A 134 -5.74 -7.36 9.98
C ILE A 134 -4.54 -6.65 10.61
N ASP A 135 -3.42 -6.56 9.90
CA ASP A 135 -2.28 -5.81 10.39
C ASP A 135 -2.61 -4.31 10.46
N TYR A 136 -3.18 -3.79 9.39
CA TYR A 136 -3.70 -2.43 9.35
C TYR A 136 -4.80 -2.27 8.30
N LEU A 137 -5.71 -1.35 8.56
CA LEU A 137 -6.52 -0.62 7.59
C LEU A 137 -6.43 0.83 8.02
N GLU A 138 -5.75 1.64 7.22
CA GLU A 138 -5.41 3.00 7.57
C GLU A 138 -5.69 3.95 6.41
N ILE A 139 -5.98 5.22 6.75
CA ILE A 139 -6.22 6.30 5.81
C ILE A 139 -5.15 7.35 6.02
N TYR A 140 -4.42 7.70 4.96
CA TYR A 140 -3.32 8.63 5.00
C TYR A 140 -3.41 9.68 3.89
N ASN A 141 -2.77 10.81 4.12
CA ASN A 141 -2.36 11.71 3.06
C ASN A 141 -1.31 10.99 2.20
N GLU A 142 -1.61 10.75 0.92
CA GLU A 142 -0.75 9.97 0.03
C GLU A 142 0.62 10.61 -0.24
N ASN A 143 0.74 11.93 -0.12
CA ASN A 143 1.97 12.64 -0.46
C ASN A 143 3.11 12.35 0.54
N ASN A 144 2.76 12.11 1.82
CA ASN A 144 3.75 12.03 2.89
C ASN A 144 3.49 10.91 3.90
N LEU A 145 2.44 10.11 3.73
CA LEU A 145 1.98 9.08 4.67
C LEU A 145 1.74 9.64 6.09
N SER A 146 1.16 10.83 6.18
CA SER A 146 0.75 11.44 7.44
C SER A 146 -0.75 11.29 7.65
N LYS A 147 -1.17 11.20 8.92
CA LYS A 147 -2.58 11.30 9.33
C LYS A 147 -3.06 12.74 9.47
N LYS A 148 -2.15 13.71 9.29
CA LYS A 148 -2.46 15.13 9.32
C LYS A 148 -2.72 15.66 7.91
N ASN A 149 -3.54 16.71 7.82
CA ASN A 149 -3.84 17.40 6.56
C ASN A 149 -4.37 16.46 5.46
N ILE A 150 -5.21 15.49 5.84
CA ILE A 150 -5.93 14.65 4.89
C ILE A 150 -7.05 15.48 4.28
N LYS A 151 -7.05 15.56 2.95
CA LYS A 151 -8.06 16.24 2.13
C LYS A 151 -8.67 15.23 1.15
N LYS A 152 -9.82 15.55 0.56
CA LYS A 152 -10.49 14.68 -0.42
C LYS A 152 -9.60 14.29 -1.61
N ASN A 153 -8.73 15.18 -2.07
CA ASN A 153 -7.84 14.98 -3.22
C ASN A 153 -6.53 14.26 -2.92
N ASN A 154 -6.16 14.11 -1.64
CA ASN A 154 -4.92 13.44 -1.25
C ASN A 154 -5.13 12.24 -0.31
N LEU A 155 -6.38 11.81 -0.15
CA LEU A 155 -6.76 10.68 0.68
C LEU A 155 -6.47 9.37 -0.06
N ARG A 156 -5.73 8.46 0.57
CA ARG A 156 -5.53 7.08 0.11
C ARG A 156 -5.76 6.11 1.27
N VAL A 157 -6.48 5.04 0.99
CA VAL A 157 -6.73 3.94 1.94
C VAL A 157 -5.69 2.86 1.72
N PHE A 158 -5.12 2.34 2.80
CA PHE A 158 -4.12 1.28 2.79
C PHE A 158 -4.58 0.12 3.66
N VAL A 159 -4.34 -1.10 3.22
CA VAL A 159 -4.68 -2.30 3.98
C VAL A 159 -3.58 -3.35 3.90
N ALA A 160 -3.38 -4.07 4.99
CA ALA A 160 -2.69 -5.34 5.01
C ALA A 160 -3.47 -6.31 5.91
N ALA A 161 -3.77 -7.48 5.36
CA ALA A 161 -4.56 -8.49 6.03
C ALA A 161 -4.07 -9.89 5.63
N CYS A 162 -4.31 -10.87 6.49
CA CYS A 162 -3.91 -12.25 6.28
C CYS A 162 -5.12 -13.15 6.04
N ILE A 163 -4.97 -14.11 5.15
CA ILE A 163 -5.85 -15.26 5.00
C ILE A 163 -4.99 -16.50 5.33
N GLY A 164 -5.25 -17.12 6.46
CA GLY A 164 -4.34 -18.12 7.02
C GLY A 164 -2.94 -17.51 7.20
N LYS A 165 -1.93 -18.11 6.59
CA LYS A 165 -0.53 -17.64 6.63
C LYS A 165 -0.19 -16.61 5.53
N THR A 166 -1.07 -16.41 4.55
CA THR A 166 -0.79 -15.53 3.39
C THR A 166 -1.17 -14.09 3.69
N ARG A 167 -0.18 -13.22 3.74
CA ARG A 167 -0.35 -11.78 3.94
C ARG A 167 -0.53 -11.07 2.63
N LEU A 168 -1.65 -10.39 2.47
CA LEU A 168 -2.00 -9.57 1.31
C LEU A 168 -1.93 -8.09 1.66
N ILE A 169 -1.57 -7.27 0.68
CA ILE A 169 -1.62 -5.81 0.78
C ILE A 169 -2.38 -5.24 -0.41
N ASP A 170 -3.03 -4.13 -0.16
CA ASP A 170 -3.64 -3.33 -1.22
C ASP A 170 -3.74 -1.87 -0.79
N ASN A 171 -3.99 -0.99 -1.75
CA ASN A 171 -4.32 0.39 -1.49
C ASN A 171 -5.25 0.94 -2.58
N TYR A 172 -5.98 2.00 -2.25
CA TYR A 172 -6.89 2.63 -3.20
C TYR A 172 -7.05 4.13 -2.91
N LYS A 173 -7.03 4.89 -3.97
CA LYS A 173 -7.44 6.28 -4.03
C LYS A 173 -8.59 6.38 -5.04
N ASN A 174 -9.71 6.93 -4.60
CA ASN A 174 -10.83 7.27 -5.50
C ASN A 174 -10.55 8.58 -6.21
#